data_43c70dadb2d8a87959269b45eae929da
#
_entry.id   43c70dadb2d8a87959269b45eae929da
#
_cell.length_a   1.000
_cell.length_b   1.000
_cell.length_c   1.000
_cell.angle_alpha   90.00
_cell.angle_beta   90.00
_cell.angle_gamma   90.00
#
_symmetry.space_group_name_H-M   'P 1'
#
loop_
_entity.id
_entity.type
_entity.pdbx_description
1 polymer ?
#
loop_
_entity_poly.entity_id
_entity_poly.type
_entity_poly.pdbx_seq_one_letter_code
_entity_poly.pdbx_strand_id
1 'polypeptide(L)'
;MSSLLILALVAAAAAFPLDDDDKIVGGYTCAKNSVPYQVSLNSGAHVCGGSLINDQWVVSAAHCYKPHVQRFIQVRLGEHNIRAFEGGEQFIDAAKIIVHPQYNSTTAVNDILLIKLSSPASINSRVATVSLPSSCAPAGTQCLISGWGNILSFGVYNPDLLQCVEVPILNQADCEASYPGEITKNMVCAGFLEGGKDACQGDSGGPMVCNGELQGIVSWGLGCAWEGFPGVYTRVCKYVDWIQNTIAAN
;
A
#
# COMPACT_ATOMS: atom_id res chain seq x y z
N MET A 1 55.69 -4.74 49.80
CA MET A 1 54.58 -5.65 49.46
C MET A 1 53.43 -4.77 49.01
N SER A 2 53.30 -4.58 47.67
CA SER A 2 52.31 -3.69 47.07
C SER A 2 51.17 -4.55 46.53
N SER A 3 49.99 -4.38 47.11
CA SER A 3 48.76 -5.05 46.65
C SER A 3 48.16 -4.25 45.51
N LEU A 4 48.15 -4.76 44.28
CA LEU A 4 47.40 -4.24 43.14
C LEU A 4 45.93 -4.62 43.34
N LEU A 5 45.07 -3.63 43.54
CA LEU A 5 43.62 -3.79 43.38
C LEU A 5 43.27 -3.71 41.87
N ILE A 6 42.84 -4.83 41.28
CA ILE A 6 42.27 -4.87 39.95
C ILE A 6 40.78 -4.55 40.10
N LEU A 7 40.35 -3.34 39.66
CA LEU A 7 38.96 -2.99 39.51
C LEU A 7 38.44 -3.64 38.20
N ALA A 8 37.60 -4.66 38.32
CA ALA A 8 36.83 -5.18 37.20
C ALA A 8 35.63 -4.28 36.90
N LEU A 9 35.70 -3.50 35.84
CA LEU A 9 34.55 -2.77 35.30
C LEU A 9 33.62 -3.80 34.60
N VAL A 10 32.55 -4.16 35.28
CA VAL A 10 31.43 -4.90 34.65
C VAL A 10 30.63 -3.86 33.82
N ALA A 11 30.84 -3.83 32.52
CA ALA A 11 29.96 -3.12 31.59
C ALA A 11 28.62 -3.85 31.56
N ALA A 12 27.61 -3.32 32.24
CA ALA A 12 26.23 -3.75 32.05
C ALA A 12 25.81 -3.28 30.65
N ALA A 13 25.82 -4.19 29.67
CA ALA A 13 25.12 -3.97 28.42
C ALA A 13 23.62 -3.92 28.74
N ALA A 14 23.08 -2.70 28.80
CA ALA A 14 21.65 -2.51 28.76
C ALA A 14 21.16 -3.04 27.40
N ALA A 15 20.60 -4.22 27.40
CA ALA A 15 19.78 -4.69 26.29
C ALA A 15 18.56 -3.77 26.26
N PHE A 16 18.56 -2.78 25.35
CA PHE A 16 17.34 -2.13 24.98
C PHE A 16 16.43 -3.20 24.37
N PRO A 17 15.16 -3.33 24.80
CA PRO A 17 14.22 -4.14 24.04
C PRO A 17 14.20 -3.55 22.64
N LEU A 18 14.49 -4.38 21.63
CA LEU A 18 14.15 -4.10 20.26
C LEU A 18 12.62 -4.07 20.28
N ASP A 19 12.02 -2.88 20.31
CA ASP A 19 10.61 -2.71 19.98
C ASP A 19 10.43 -3.25 18.57
N ASP A 20 9.64 -4.32 18.47
CA ASP A 20 9.37 -5.10 17.26
C ASP A 20 8.33 -4.37 16.36
N ASP A 21 8.36 -3.02 16.36
CA ASP A 21 7.32 -2.14 15.81
C ASP A 21 7.66 -1.46 14.49
N ASP A 22 8.73 -1.88 13.77
CA ASP A 22 9.11 -1.28 12.48
C ASP A 22 8.53 -2.08 11.30
N LYS A 23 7.27 -1.77 10.93
CA LYS A 23 6.55 -2.55 9.89
C LYS A 23 5.61 -1.63 9.09
N ILE A 24 5.64 -1.63 7.73
CA ILE A 24 5.38 -0.43 6.89
C ILE A 24 6.08 0.68 7.63
N VAL A 25 6.97 1.43 7.11
CA VAL A 25 7.84 2.26 7.95
C VAL A 25 7.01 2.95 9.06
N GLY A 26 7.29 2.63 10.35
CA GLY A 26 6.54 3.12 11.50
C GLY A 26 5.10 2.60 11.67
N GLY A 27 4.78 1.46 11.03
CA GLY A 27 3.48 0.80 11.14
C GLY A 27 3.44 -0.35 12.15
N TYR A 28 2.49 -1.26 11.97
CA TYR A 28 2.27 -2.44 12.82
C TYR A 28 1.70 -3.59 11.98
N THR A 29 1.83 -4.82 12.47
CA THR A 29 1.16 -5.97 11.83
C THR A 29 -0.36 -5.81 11.95
N CYS A 30 -1.06 -5.78 10.80
CA CYS A 30 -2.52 -5.74 10.81
C CYS A 30 -3.09 -6.93 11.61
N ALA A 31 -4.17 -6.71 12.35
CA ALA A 31 -4.91 -7.85 12.90
C ALA A 31 -5.41 -8.74 11.75
N LYS A 32 -5.31 -10.06 11.91
CA LYS A 32 -5.71 -11.01 10.87
C LYS A 32 -7.15 -10.75 10.43
N ASN A 33 -7.37 -10.67 9.13
CA ASN A 33 -8.65 -10.36 8.48
C ASN A 33 -9.22 -8.94 8.75
N SER A 34 -8.46 -8.02 9.32
CA SER A 34 -8.93 -6.63 9.55
C SER A 34 -8.99 -5.80 8.27
N VAL A 35 -8.30 -6.22 7.21
CA VAL A 35 -8.23 -5.54 5.90
C VAL A 35 -8.68 -6.52 4.80
N PRO A 36 -9.97 -6.94 4.79
CA PRO A 36 -10.42 -8.04 3.92
C PRO A 36 -10.51 -7.68 2.44
N TYR A 37 -10.38 -6.41 2.09
CA TYR A 37 -10.34 -5.89 0.72
C TYR A 37 -8.91 -5.87 0.13
N GLN A 38 -7.89 -6.09 0.95
CA GLN A 38 -6.50 -6.14 0.49
C GLN A 38 -6.29 -7.34 -0.43
N VAL A 39 -5.68 -7.11 -1.58
CA VAL A 39 -5.23 -8.18 -2.46
C VAL A 39 -3.73 -8.10 -2.72
N SER A 40 -3.12 -9.25 -3.00
CA SER A 40 -1.75 -9.35 -3.49
C SER A 40 -1.78 -9.69 -4.98
N LEU A 41 -1.16 -8.89 -5.81
CA LEU A 41 -0.91 -9.20 -7.22
C LEU A 41 0.36 -10.03 -7.31
N ASN A 42 0.25 -11.24 -7.88
CA ASN A 42 1.33 -12.21 -7.94
C ASN A 42 1.69 -12.58 -9.39
N SER A 43 2.96 -12.51 -9.72
CA SER A 43 3.52 -12.94 -11.01
C SER A 43 4.75 -13.83 -10.75
N GLY A 44 4.54 -14.95 -10.02
CA GLY A 44 5.59 -15.81 -9.49
C GLY A 44 6.05 -15.40 -8.08
N ALA A 45 5.92 -14.13 -7.72
CA ALA A 45 6.08 -13.55 -6.39
C ALA A 45 5.09 -12.39 -6.22
N HIS A 46 4.94 -11.87 -5.01
CA HIS A 46 4.22 -10.61 -4.77
C HIS A 46 4.91 -9.47 -5.52
N VAL A 47 4.14 -8.71 -6.31
CA VAL A 47 4.67 -7.60 -7.11
C VAL A 47 4.03 -6.27 -6.73
N CYS A 48 2.77 -6.28 -6.31
CA CYS A 48 1.99 -5.10 -5.93
C CYS A 48 0.81 -5.50 -5.04
N GLY A 49 0.26 -4.51 -4.35
CA GLY A 49 -1.05 -4.58 -3.72
C GLY A 49 -2.19 -4.25 -4.67
N GLY A 50 -3.40 -4.29 -4.16
CA GLY A 50 -4.61 -3.86 -4.82
C GLY A 50 -5.80 -3.89 -3.86
N SER A 51 -6.95 -3.45 -4.33
CA SER A 51 -8.19 -3.36 -3.56
C SER A 51 -9.34 -4.03 -4.28
N LEU A 52 -10.03 -4.97 -3.63
CA LEU A 52 -11.25 -5.57 -4.15
C LEU A 52 -12.40 -4.57 -3.99
N ILE A 53 -13.00 -4.11 -5.10
CA ILE A 53 -14.08 -3.10 -5.10
C ILE A 53 -15.47 -3.69 -5.36
N ASN A 54 -15.52 -4.87 -5.97
CA ASN A 54 -16.70 -5.76 -6.02
C ASN A 54 -16.20 -7.20 -6.18
N ASP A 55 -17.10 -8.16 -6.27
CA ASP A 55 -16.74 -9.59 -6.32
C ASP A 55 -15.92 -10.00 -7.56
N GLN A 56 -15.85 -9.14 -8.57
CA GLN A 56 -15.19 -9.45 -9.86
C GLN A 56 -14.11 -8.44 -10.28
N TRP A 57 -13.94 -7.32 -9.53
CA TRP A 57 -13.03 -6.27 -9.94
C TRP A 57 -12.10 -5.80 -8.83
N VAL A 58 -10.84 -5.65 -9.20
CA VAL A 58 -9.77 -5.10 -8.35
C VAL A 58 -9.25 -3.81 -8.97
N VAL A 59 -9.00 -2.83 -8.11
CA VAL A 59 -8.28 -1.58 -8.45
C VAL A 59 -6.85 -1.68 -7.95
N SER A 60 -5.89 -1.23 -8.77
CA SER A 60 -4.46 -1.12 -8.43
C SER A 60 -3.80 0.01 -9.21
N ALA A 61 -2.48 0.18 -9.09
CA ALA A 61 -1.70 1.17 -9.82
C ALA A 61 -1.30 0.68 -11.23
N ALA A 62 -1.31 1.58 -12.20
CA ALA A 62 -0.95 1.24 -13.58
C ALA A 62 0.51 0.82 -13.72
N HIS A 63 1.43 1.40 -12.94
CA HIS A 63 2.85 1.05 -12.95
C HIS A 63 3.12 -0.40 -12.49
N CYS A 64 2.17 -1.03 -11.82
CA CYS A 64 2.22 -2.44 -11.42
C CYS A 64 2.13 -3.40 -12.59
N TYR A 65 1.64 -2.97 -13.73
CA TYR A 65 1.47 -3.82 -14.90
C TYR A 65 2.49 -3.52 -16.00
N LYS A 66 3.34 -4.50 -16.28
CA LYS A 66 4.37 -4.45 -17.34
C LYS A 66 4.11 -5.59 -18.31
N PRO A 67 3.31 -5.39 -19.38
CA PRO A 67 2.82 -6.46 -20.25
C PRO A 67 3.94 -7.26 -20.93
N HIS A 68 5.11 -6.67 -21.14
CA HIS A 68 6.27 -7.35 -21.73
C HIS A 68 7.02 -8.28 -20.74
N VAL A 69 6.79 -8.11 -19.43
CA VAL A 69 7.45 -8.88 -18.36
C VAL A 69 6.46 -9.81 -17.66
N GLN A 70 5.25 -9.33 -17.40
CA GLN A 70 4.22 -10.03 -16.67
C GLN A 70 3.20 -10.62 -17.67
N ARG A 71 3.43 -11.86 -18.09
CA ARG A 71 2.49 -12.57 -18.98
C ARG A 71 1.24 -13.05 -18.24
N PHE A 72 1.28 -13.07 -16.92
CA PHE A 72 0.27 -13.66 -16.06
C PHE A 72 0.24 -12.92 -14.72
N ILE A 73 -0.94 -12.54 -14.28
CA ILE A 73 -1.17 -12.02 -12.93
C ILE A 73 -2.24 -12.88 -12.26
N GLN A 74 -1.89 -13.43 -11.11
CA GLN A 74 -2.81 -14.07 -10.18
C GLN A 74 -3.15 -13.09 -9.06
N VAL A 75 -4.43 -12.88 -8.81
CA VAL A 75 -4.94 -12.09 -7.70
C VAL A 75 -5.13 -13.01 -6.52
N ARG A 76 -4.47 -12.71 -5.41
CA ARG A 76 -4.56 -13.46 -4.16
C ARG A 76 -5.33 -12.67 -3.14
N LEU A 77 -6.42 -13.25 -2.64
CA LEU A 77 -7.37 -12.64 -1.71
C LEU A 77 -7.38 -13.41 -0.39
N GLY A 78 -7.69 -12.73 0.71
CA GLY A 78 -7.75 -13.34 2.03
C GLY A 78 -6.39 -13.68 2.63
N GLU A 79 -5.30 -13.12 2.06
CA GLU A 79 -3.93 -13.29 2.52
C GLU A 79 -3.68 -12.49 3.80
N HIS A 80 -2.95 -13.09 4.75
CA HIS A 80 -2.32 -12.39 5.86
C HIS A 80 -0.82 -12.68 5.86
N ASN A 81 -0.43 -13.95 5.83
CA ASN A 81 0.95 -14.36 5.62
C ASN A 81 1.15 -14.81 4.17
N ILE A 82 1.75 -13.96 3.31
CA ILE A 82 1.92 -14.27 1.88
C ILE A 82 2.90 -15.41 1.58
N ARG A 83 3.60 -15.95 2.58
CA ARG A 83 4.50 -17.10 2.44
C ARG A 83 3.92 -18.42 2.92
N ALA A 84 2.80 -18.37 3.65
CA ALA A 84 2.18 -19.55 4.22
C ALA A 84 0.72 -19.65 3.80
N PHE A 85 0.28 -20.85 3.40
CA PHE A 85 -1.15 -21.10 3.21
C PHE A 85 -1.81 -21.29 4.58
N GLU A 86 -2.63 -20.31 4.97
CA GLU A 86 -3.30 -20.30 6.29
C GLU A 86 -4.73 -20.87 6.23
N GLY A 87 -5.22 -21.19 5.03
CA GLY A 87 -6.54 -21.74 4.74
C GLY A 87 -7.62 -20.66 4.61
N GLY A 88 -8.25 -20.63 3.44
CA GLY A 88 -9.33 -19.66 3.10
C GLY A 88 -8.89 -18.55 2.18
N GLU A 89 -7.66 -18.55 1.71
CA GLU A 89 -7.19 -17.72 0.62
C GLU A 89 -7.88 -18.13 -0.69
N GLN A 90 -8.08 -17.14 -1.57
CA GLN A 90 -8.60 -17.36 -2.92
C GLN A 90 -7.58 -16.87 -3.93
N PHE A 91 -7.21 -17.75 -4.86
CA PHE A 91 -6.26 -17.45 -5.93
C PHE A 91 -7.01 -17.45 -7.25
N ILE A 92 -7.21 -16.26 -7.81
CA ILE A 92 -8.01 -16.08 -9.02
C ILE A 92 -7.18 -15.37 -10.08
N ASP A 93 -7.16 -15.90 -11.29
CA ASP A 93 -6.38 -15.32 -12.37
C ASP A 93 -7.05 -14.05 -12.90
N ALA A 94 -6.23 -13.11 -13.36
CA ALA A 94 -6.71 -11.94 -14.07
C ALA A 94 -7.24 -12.36 -15.47
N ALA A 95 -8.53 -12.15 -15.73
CA ALA A 95 -9.11 -12.33 -17.07
C ALA A 95 -8.81 -11.13 -17.97
N LYS A 96 -8.79 -9.93 -17.42
CA LYS A 96 -8.54 -8.68 -18.16
C LYS A 96 -7.86 -7.67 -17.27
N ILE A 97 -6.89 -6.94 -17.83
CA ILE A 97 -6.21 -5.83 -17.18
C ILE A 97 -6.42 -4.59 -18.03
N ILE A 98 -6.98 -3.53 -17.44
CA ILE A 98 -7.33 -2.30 -18.13
C ILE A 98 -6.59 -1.15 -17.45
N VAL A 99 -5.51 -0.72 -18.07
CA VAL A 99 -4.74 0.47 -17.65
C VAL A 99 -5.50 1.72 -18.08
N HIS A 100 -5.47 2.76 -17.25
CA HIS A 100 -6.08 4.05 -17.63
C HIS A 100 -5.49 4.54 -18.96
N PRO A 101 -6.31 4.92 -19.95
CA PRO A 101 -5.85 5.20 -21.31
C PRO A 101 -4.88 6.39 -21.39
N GLN A 102 -4.92 7.29 -20.41
CA GLN A 102 -4.04 8.45 -20.31
C GLN A 102 -2.96 8.27 -19.21
N TYR A 103 -2.65 7.04 -18.84
CA TYR A 103 -1.54 6.79 -17.91
C TYR A 103 -0.22 7.24 -18.54
N ASN A 104 0.56 8.00 -17.78
CA ASN A 104 1.90 8.44 -18.17
C ASN A 104 2.93 7.86 -17.19
N SER A 105 3.74 6.92 -17.67
CA SER A 105 4.72 6.22 -16.82
C SER A 105 5.91 7.10 -16.39
N THR A 106 6.15 8.25 -17.04
CA THR A 106 7.24 9.16 -16.67
C THR A 106 6.83 10.08 -15.52
N THR A 107 5.57 10.51 -15.49
CA THR A 107 5.06 11.46 -14.50
C THR A 107 4.12 10.83 -13.48
N ALA A 108 3.84 9.54 -13.59
CA ALA A 108 2.84 8.81 -12.81
C ALA A 108 1.43 9.45 -12.83
N VAL A 109 1.12 10.29 -13.82
CA VAL A 109 -0.22 10.85 -14.01
C VAL A 109 -1.17 9.74 -14.44
N ASN A 110 -2.36 9.69 -13.82
CA ASN A 110 -3.38 8.65 -14.02
C ASN A 110 -2.86 7.22 -13.72
N ASP A 111 -2.10 7.08 -12.64
CA ASP A 111 -1.53 5.80 -12.20
C ASP A 111 -2.60 4.93 -11.54
N ILE A 112 -3.47 4.38 -12.37
CA ILE A 112 -4.59 3.51 -11.98
C ILE A 112 -4.87 2.47 -13.06
N LEU A 113 -5.21 1.26 -12.63
CA LEU A 113 -5.70 0.19 -13.49
C LEU A 113 -6.85 -0.59 -12.82
N LEU A 114 -7.59 -1.30 -13.65
CA LEU A 114 -8.62 -2.25 -13.23
C LEU A 114 -8.23 -3.65 -13.68
N ILE A 115 -8.47 -4.63 -12.81
CA ILE A 115 -8.30 -6.05 -13.09
C ILE A 115 -9.67 -6.72 -12.96
N LYS A 116 -10.15 -7.34 -14.05
CA LYS A 116 -11.30 -8.24 -14.01
C LYS A 116 -10.82 -9.64 -13.64
N LEU A 117 -11.41 -10.22 -12.60
CA LEU A 117 -11.14 -11.59 -12.18
C LEU A 117 -11.75 -12.58 -13.18
N SER A 118 -11.12 -13.73 -13.38
CA SER A 118 -11.60 -14.79 -14.27
C SER A 118 -12.86 -15.49 -13.73
N SER A 119 -13.08 -15.43 -12.42
CA SER A 119 -14.30 -15.85 -11.73
C SER A 119 -14.58 -14.92 -10.56
N PRO A 120 -15.83 -14.75 -10.12
CA PRO A 120 -16.14 -13.95 -8.95
C PRO A 120 -15.46 -14.49 -7.69
N ALA A 121 -14.96 -13.58 -6.85
CA ALA A 121 -14.47 -13.91 -5.52
C ALA A 121 -15.64 -14.26 -4.59
N SER A 122 -15.44 -15.24 -3.73
CA SER A 122 -16.40 -15.59 -2.67
C SER A 122 -16.27 -14.61 -1.51
N ILE A 123 -17.27 -13.76 -1.31
CA ILE A 123 -17.29 -12.76 -0.23
C ILE A 123 -17.58 -13.45 1.10
N ASN A 124 -16.72 -13.20 2.09
CA ASN A 124 -16.80 -13.78 3.42
C ASN A 124 -16.05 -12.90 4.46
N SER A 125 -15.83 -13.39 5.68
CA SER A 125 -15.13 -12.62 6.73
C SER A 125 -13.66 -12.30 6.42
N ARG A 126 -13.03 -13.00 5.47
CA ARG A 126 -11.61 -12.80 5.07
C ARG A 126 -11.48 -12.04 3.76
N VAL A 127 -12.50 -12.08 2.92
CA VAL A 127 -12.54 -11.46 1.60
C VAL A 127 -13.81 -10.61 1.48
N ALA A 128 -13.64 -9.31 1.51
CA ALA A 128 -14.74 -8.34 1.38
C ALA A 128 -14.31 -7.18 0.48
N THR A 129 -15.26 -6.38 0.06
CA THR A 129 -15.03 -5.23 -0.81
C THR A 129 -14.82 -3.96 0.01
N VAL A 130 -14.09 -3.01 -0.55
CA VAL A 130 -14.04 -1.63 -0.07
C VAL A 130 -14.91 -0.74 -0.96
N SER A 131 -15.60 0.23 -0.36
CA SER A 131 -16.43 1.18 -1.11
C SER A 131 -15.58 2.16 -1.91
N LEU A 132 -16.03 2.50 -3.12
CA LEU A 132 -15.52 3.66 -3.84
C LEU A 132 -15.96 4.94 -3.12
N PRO A 133 -15.16 6.03 -3.18
CA PRO A 133 -15.47 7.26 -2.49
C PRO A 133 -16.69 7.96 -3.09
N SER A 134 -17.55 8.48 -2.22
CA SER A 134 -18.66 9.37 -2.58
C SER A 134 -18.19 10.79 -2.85
N SER A 135 -17.10 11.20 -2.22
CA SER A 135 -16.44 12.49 -2.39
C SER A 135 -14.95 12.39 -2.02
N CYS A 136 -14.16 13.39 -2.40
CA CYS A 136 -12.77 13.45 -1.99
C CYS A 136 -12.64 13.75 -0.50
N ALA A 137 -11.90 12.94 0.23
CA ALA A 137 -11.64 13.18 1.65
C ALA A 137 -10.81 14.47 1.84
N PRO A 138 -11.16 15.30 2.84
CA PRO A 138 -10.44 16.54 3.15
C PRO A 138 -9.08 16.26 3.81
N ALA A 139 -8.20 17.27 3.79
CA ALA A 139 -6.95 17.23 4.55
C ALA A 139 -7.21 17.01 6.05
N GLY A 140 -6.30 16.32 6.73
CA GLY A 140 -6.40 15.92 8.13
C GLY A 140 -7.20 14.63 8.36
N THR A 141 -7.89 14.08 7.33
CA THR A 141 -8.59 12.80 7.46
C THR A 141 -7.59 11.69 7.69
N GLN A 142 -7.78 10.91 8.76
CA GLN A 142 -6.97 9.73 9.05
C GLN A 142 -7.33 8.60 8.10
N CYS A 143 -6.31 7.94 7.56
CA CYS A 143 -6.44 6.88 6.59
C CYS A 143 -5.57 5.69 6.98
N LEU A 144 -6.07 4.50 6.76
CA LEU A 144 -5.34 3.25 6.90
C LEU A 144 -4.70 2.87 5.55
N ILE A 145 -3.40 2.65 5.58
CA ILE A 145 -2.64 2.07 4.48
C ILE A 145 -2.24 0.66 4.87
N SER A 146 -2.25 -0.27 3.93
CA SER A 146 -1.87 -1.65 4.18
C SER A 146 -1.13 -2.29 3.01
N GLY A 147 -0.21 -3.22 3.33
CA GLY A 147 0.56 -3.94 2.33
C GLY A 147 1.67 -4.82 2.89
N TRP A 148 2.44 -5.45 2.00
CA TRP A 148 3.59 -6.31 2.30
C TRP A 148 4.90 -5.71 1.79
N GLY A 149 4.93 -4.39 1.61
CA GLY A 149 6.09 -3.65 1.15
C GLY A 149 7.21 -3.60 2.17
N ASN A 150 8.33 -3.02 1.75
CA ASN A 150 9.50 -2.83 2.59
C ASN A 150 9.15 -2.01 3.84
N ILE A 151 9.68 -2.42 4.97
CA ILE A 151 9.40 -1.80 6.27
C ILE A 151 10.55 -0.94 6.81
N LEU A 152 11.62 -0.81 6.06
CA LEU A 152 12.81 -0.05 6.45
C LEU A 152 12.92 1.23 5.62
N SER A 153 13.15 2.38 6.26
CA SER A 153 13.51 3.62 5.57
C SER A 153 14.87 3.50 4.85
N PHE A 154 15.78 2.67 5.39
CA PHE A 154 17.08 2.37 4.82
C PHE A 154 17.30 0.85 4.80
N GLY A 155 17.54 0.30 3.62
CA GLY A 155 17.66 -1.15 3.41
C GLY A 155 16.39 -1.78 2.86
N VAL A 156 16.34 -3.11 2.83
CA VAL A 156 15.19 -3.86 2.32
C VAL A 156 14.87 -5.01 3.26
N TYR A 157 13.67 -5.00 3.81
CA TYR A 157 13.07 -6.13 4.49
C TYR A 157 11.57 -6.17 4.17
N ASN A 158 11.15 -7.19 3.44
CA ASN A 158 9.75 -7.40 3.10
C ASN A 158 9.13 -8.38 4.11
N PRO A 159 8.09 -7.96 4.85
CA PRO A 159 7.45 -8.79 5.85
C PRO A 159 6.62 -9.90 5.20
N ASP A 160 6.48 -11.02 5.89
CA ASP A 160 5.59 -12.09 5.47
C ASP A 160 4.12 -11.77 5.83
N LEU A 161 3.91 -11.08 6.96
CA LEU A 161 2.60 -10.70 7.48
C LEU A 161 2.18 -9.32 6.96
N LEU A 162 0.87 -9.17 6.67
CA LEU A 162 0.28 -7.89 6.23
C LEU A 162 0.51 -6.80 7.28
N GLN A 163 1.01 -5.65 6.82
CA GLN A 163 1.31 -4.48 7.63
C GLN A 163 0.27 -3.38 7.45
N CYS A 164 0.12 -2.56 8.48
CA CYS A 164 -0.83 -1.45 8.57
C CYS A 164 -0.12 -0.19 9.10
N VAL A 165 -0.50 0.98 8.59
CA VAL A 165 -0.13 2.27 9.17
C VAL A 165 -1.28 3.26 9.03
N GLU A 166 -1.47 4.09 10.04
CA GLU A 166 -2.42 5.20 10.00
C GLU A 166 -1.68 6.51 9.76
N VAL A 167 -2.13 7.25 8.74
CA VAL A 167 -1.56 8.54 8.35
C VAL A 167 -2.65 9.51 7.94
N PRO A 168 -2.46 10.84 8.17
CA PRO A 168 -3.39 11.85 7.71
C PRO A 168 -3.20 12.19 6.22
N ILE A 169 -4.29 12.56 5.54
CA ILE A 169 -4.23 13.25 4.26
C ILE A 169 -3.61 14.63 4.49
N LEU A 170 -2.63 15.02 3.70
CA LEU A 170 -2.04 16.35 3.72
C LEU A 170 -2.85 17.33 2.86
N ASN A 171 -2.73 18.62 3.15
CA ASN A 171 -3.31 19.63 2.28
C ASN A 171 -2.53 19.68 0.95
N GLN A 172 -3.19 20.18 -0.10
CA GLN A 172 -2.62 20.19 -1.44
C GLN A 172 -1.36 21.08 -1.53
N ALA A 173 -1.32 22.18 -0.79
CA ALA A 173 -0.18 23.11 -0.82
C ALA A 173 1.08 22.49 -0.20
N ASP A 174 0.96 21.74 0.91
CA ASP A 174 2.10 21.04 1.51
C ASP A 174 2.59 19.92 0.61
N CYS A 175 1.66 19.18 -0.03
CA CYS A 175 1.98 18.15 -1.01
C CYS A 175 2.76 18.73 -2.20
N GLU A 176 2.31 19.85 -2.77
CA GLU A 176 2.97 20.56 -3.87
C GLU A 176 4.33 21.17 -3.46
N ALA A 177 4.45 21.62 -2.21
CA ALA A 177 5.72 22.13 -1.67
C ALA A 177 6.78 21.03 -1.52
N SER A 178 6.36 19.80 -1.18
CA SER A 178 7.25 18.63 -1.10
C SER A 178 7.78 18.18 -2.47
N TYR A 179 6.99 18.37 -3.54
CA TYR A 179 7.29 17.92 -4.91
C TYR A 179 6.98 19.02 -5.94
N PRO A 180 7.79 20.09 -6.02
CA PRO A 180 7.49 21.25 -6.85
C PRO A 180 7.31 20.89 -8.33
N GLY A 181 6.11 21.17 -8.86
CA GLY A 181 5.77 20.95 -10.28
C GLY A 181 5.40 19.51 -10.66
N GLU A 182 5.44 18.56 -9.72
CA GLU A 182 5.15 17.14 -10.01
C GLU A 182 3.73 16.71 -9.59
N ILE A 183 3.12 17.40 -8.61
CA ILE A 183 1.81 17.04 -8.09
C ILE A 183 0.68 17.60 -8.95
N THR A 184 -0.25 16.75 -9.33
CA THR A 184 -1.45 17.13 -10.08
C THR A 184 -2.71 17.04 -9.19
N LYS A 185 -3.83 17.62 -9.66
CA LYS A 185 -5.13 17.53 -8.97
C LYS A 185 -5.64 16.09 -8.77
N ASN A 186 -5.08 15.15 -9.52
CA ASN A 186 -5.42 13.72 -9.48
C ASN A 186 -4.51 12.92 -8.53
N MET A 187 -3.62 13.59 -7.83
CA MET A 187 -2.74 13.04 -6.81
C MET A 187 -3.10 13.62 -5.44
N VAL A 188 -2.80 12.88 -4.39
CA VAL A 188 -2.96 13.28 -3.00
C VAL A 188 -1.77 12.77 -2.20
N CYS A 189 -1.25 13.59 -1.28
CA CYS A 189 -0.24 13.15 -0.33
C CYS A 189 -0.88 12.74 0.99
N ALA A 190 -0.32 11.70 1.60
CA ALA A 190 -0.64 11.31 2.96
C ALA A 190 0.64 10.90 3.69
N GLY A 191 0.71 11.17 5.00
CA GLY A 191 1.90 10.94 5.80
C GLY A 191 2.15 12.08 6.77
N PHE A 192 3.38 12.13 7.26
CA PHE A 192 3.86 13.16 8.17
C PHE A 192 5.05 13.89 7.52
N LEU A 193 5.05 15.23 7.54
CA LEU A 193 6.17 16.00 6.97
C LEU A 193 7.49 15.80 7.75
N GLU A 194 7.40 15.45 9.03
CA GLU A 194 8.54 15.04 9.84
C GLU A 194 9.06 13.63 9.50
N GLY A 195 8.37 12.90 8.61
CA GLY A 195 8.71 11.53 8.23
C GLY A 195 8.29 10.49 9.27
N GLY A 196 8.94 9.33 9.25
CA GLY A 196 8.75 8.26 10.24
C GLY A 196 7.64 7.26 9.94
N LYS A 197 6.62 7.62 9.13
CA LYS A 197 5.51 6.72 8.74
C LYS A 197 5.17 6.88 7.26
N ASP A 198 5.20 5.77 6.51
CA ASP A 198 4.90 5.80 5.08
C ASP A 198 4.68 4.39 4.49
N ALA A 199 4.05 4.35 3.30
CA ALA A 199 4.10 3.20 2.39
C ALA A 199 5.49 3.10 1.74
N CYS A 200 5.89 1.90 1.33
CA CYS A 200 7.21 1.69 0.73
C CYS A 200 7.15 0.74 -0.48
N GLN A 201 8.31 0.40 -1.06
CA GLN A 201 8.41 -0.51 -2.19
C GLN A 201 7.76 -1.87 -1.87
N GLY A 202 6.82 -2.29 -2.71
CA GLY A 202 5.99 -3.49 -2.51
C GLY A 202 4.57 -3.18 -2.04
N ASP A 203 4.30 -1.99 -1.48
CA ASP A 203 2.94 -1.53 -1.16
C ASP A 203 2.24 -0.91 -2.39
N SER A 204 2.97 -0.64 -3.46
CA SER A 204 2.48 -0.10 -4.73
C SER A 204 1.16 -0.72 -5.17
N GLY A 205 0.19 0.10 -5.58
CA GLY A 205 -1.15 -0.34 -5.96
C GLY A 205 -2.08 -0.68 -4.82
N GLY A 206 -1.56 -0.75 -3.58
CA GLY A 206 -2.32 -1.03 -2.36
C GLY A 206 -3.27 0.11 -1.96
N PRO A 207 -4.17 -0.17 -1.01
CA PRO A 207 -5.20 0.76 -0.58
C PRO A 207 -4.71 1.83 0.41
N MET A 208 -5.25 3.04 0.26
CA MET A 208 -5.38 4.03 1.32
C MET A 208 -6.88 4.23 1.58
N VAL A 209 -7.37 3.73 2.72
CA VAL A 209 -8.79 3.74 3.07
C VAL A 209 -9.03 4.72 4.20
N CYS A 210 -9.98 5.64 4.00
CA CYS A 210 -10.35 6.66 4.95
C CYS A 210 -11.86 6.56 5.16
N ASN A 211 -12.32 6.45 6.42
CA ASN A 211 -13.74 6.32 6.78
C ASN A 211 -14.48 5.21 5.99
N GLY A 212 -13.81 4.08 5.70
CA GLY A 212 -14.40 2.96 4.96
C GLY A 212 -14.45 3.12 3.44
N GLU A 213 -13.95 4.21 2.88
CA GLU A 213 -13.88 4.48 1.44
C GLU A 213 -12.44 4.44 0.93
N LEU A 214 -12.22 3.88 -0.27
CA LEU A 214 -10.93 3.85 -0.95
C LEU A 214 -10.60 5.23 -1.52
N GLN A 215 -9.85 6.04 -0.78
CA GLN A 215 -9.52 7.41 -1.18
C GLN A 215 -8.20 7.52 -1.98
N GLY A 216 -7.29 6.55 -1.81
CA GLY A 216 -6.00 6.56 -2.50
C GLY A 216 -5.52 5.18 -2.91
N ILE A 217 -4.63 5.16 -3.90
CA ILE A 217 -3.87 4.00 -4.34
C ILE A 217 -2.40 4.35 -4.21
N VAL A 218 -1.61 3.53 -3.52
CA VAL A 218 -0.15 3.75 -3.37
C VAL A 218 0.49 3.86 -4.75
N SER A 219 1.11 5.00 -5.05
CA SER A 219 1.62 5.30 -6.39
C SER A 219 3.14 5.53 -6.39
N TRP A 220 3.64 6.59 -5.77
CA TRP A 220 5.07 6.91 -5.77
C TRP A 220 5.46 7.76 -4.55
N GLY A 221 6.76 7.98 -4.39
CA GLY A 221 7.36 8.85 -3.38
C GLY A 221 8.87 8.87 -3.50
N LEU A 222 9.52 9.81 -2.86
CA LEU A 222 10.98 9.91 -2.77
C LEU A 222 11.46 9.30 -1.44
N GLY A 223 12.05 8.10 -1.53
CA GLY A 223 12.38 7.32 -0.34
C GLY A 223 11.16 6.67 0.30
N CYS A 224 11.23 6.34 1.59
CA CYS A 224 10.11 5.88 2.40
C CYS A 224 10.22 6.52 3.78
N ALA A 225 9.19 7.23 4.20
CA ALA A 225 9.11 7.95 5.47
C ALA A 225 10.22 9.01 5.67
N TRP A 226 10.77 9.57 4.60
CA TRP A 226 11.77 10.64 4.71
C TRP A 226 11.10 11.97 5.05
N GLU A 227 11.79 12.75 5.90
CA GLU A 227 11.37 14.10 6.25
C GLU A 227 11.20 14.97 4.99
N GLY A 228 10.07 15.67 4.88
CA GLY A 228 9.73 16.52 3.75
C GLY A 228 9.20 15.79 2.50
N PHE A 229 9.16 14.45 2.48
CA PHE A 229 8.75 13.67 1.31
C PHE A 229 7.65 12.66 1.67
N PRO A 230 6.39 13.11 1.84
CA PRO A 230 5.26 12.22 2.13
C PRO A 230 4.93 11.32 0.92
N GLY A 231 4.29 10.18 1.18
CA GLY A 231 3.80 9.29 0.11
C GLY A 231 2.78 9.99 -0.80
N VAL A 232 2.85 9.68 -2.10
CA VAL A 232 1.94 10.19 -3.14
C VAL A 232 1.04 9.06 -3.62
N TYR A 233 -0.26 9.33 -3.63
CA TYR A 233 -1.32 8.39 -3.94
C TYR A 233 -2.15 8.89 -5.14
N THR A 234 -2.61 7.96 -5.98
CA THR A 234 -3.65 8.28 -6.96
C THR A 234 -4.94 8.62 -6.22
N ARG A 235 -5.50 9.81 -6.44
CA ARG A 235 -6.72 10.32 -5.76
C ARG A 235 -7.97 9.67 -6.36
N VAL A 236 -8.47 8.59 -5.74
CA VAL A 236 -9.52 7.70 -6.30
C VAL A 236 -10.83 8.44 -6.60
N CYS A 237 -11.22 9.42 -5.77
CA CYS A 237 -12.44 10.21 -6.00
C CYS A 237 -12.50 10.92 -7.37
N LYS A 238 -11.36 11.07 -8.07
CA LYS A 238 -11.29 11.64 -9.42
C LYS A 238 -11.50 10.61 -10.53
N TYR A 239 -11.59 9.34 -10.19
CA TYR A 239 -11.66 8.23 -11.14
C TYR A 239 -12.93 7.38 -10.98
N VAL A 240 -13.86 7.73 -10.08
CA VAL A 240 -15.07 6.94 -9.81
C VAL A 240 -15.88 6.72 -11.10
N ASP A 241 -16.10 7.78 -11.89
CA ASP A 241 -16.82 7.68 -13.17
C ASP A 241 -16.07 6.78 -14.16
N TRP A 242 -14.74 6.91 -14.26
CA TRP A 242 -13.94 6.05 -15.13
C TRP A 242 -14.01 4.58 -14.70
N ILE A 243 -13.92 4.31 -13.40
CA ILE A 243 -14.04 2.96 -12.84
C ILE A 243 -15.41 2.36 -13.19
N GLN A 244 -16.49 3.07 -12.86
CA GLN A 244 -17.86 2.61 -13.08
C GLN A 244 -18.17 2.38 -14.57
N ASN A 245 -17.78 3.31 -15.43
CA ASN A 245 -17.98 3.20 -16.89
C ASN A 245 -17.17 2.03 -17.46
N THR A 246 -15.93 1.83 -16.98
CA THR A 246 -15.08 0.73 -17.43
C THR A 246 -15.66 -0.62 -17.01
N ILE A 247 -16.15 -0.74 -15.78
CA ILE A 247 -16.81 -1.96 -15.29
C ILE A 247 -18.07 -2.26 -16.10
N ALA A 248 -18.92 -1.26 -16.35
CA ALA A 248 -20.15 -1.42 -17.10
C ALA A 248 -19.92 -1.84 -18.56
N ALA A 249 -18.78 -1.47 -19.15
CA ALA A 249 -18.43 -1.78 -20.53
C ALA A 249 -17.71 -3.14 -20.72
N ASN A 250 -17.37 -3.85 -19.65
CA ASN A 250 -16.54 -5.06 -19.69
C ASN A 250 -17.10 -6.19 -18.80
#